data_43ea405807574deb9edb5fcc433bef66
#
_entry.id   43ea405807574deb9edb5fcc433bef66
#
_cell.length_a   1.000
_cell.length_b   1.000
_cell.length_c   1.000
_cell.angle_alpha   90.00
_cell.angle_beta   90.00
_cell.angle_gamma   90.00
#
_symmetry.space_group_name_H-M   'P 1'
#
loop_
_entity.id
_entity.type
_entity.pdbx_description
1 polymer ?
#
loop_
_entity_poly.entity_id
_entity_poly.type
_entity_poly.pdbx_seq_one_letter_code
_entity_poly.pdbx_strand_id
1 'polypeptide(L)'
;MLRGSAEVLAARPRRTQPLEVTTPTAVVGVRGTQYRVTLDGDSGATRSEVLEGKVKLESPQRSVGTDIAAGFGAAIDAAARAPVPAKLLPAPDLAAMPERFERPLVRVALPTEKDTVRVQVAQDAEFERIVNDQKVTAGSDVRIAGLDDAKWFLRARRLDGQGIEGYDATRAFVLKARPEPPATNTPRSGAKQSLGPVEFNWSPNLEAKSVRLQVASDAAFTQIVAAREGLTGTRETLEVGGPGTYHWRIASTKADGDKGPFSDAQRFELRPLPEPPKGGMGEDGKSLTLAWSGRAEDTQHVELARDPAFKEIVAQADLNAPEWTLPRPSSSGTYFFRYRSIEPDGFVGPYSATLVIEVPRDWRYL
;
A
#
# COMPACT_ATOMS: atom_id res chain seq x y z
N MET A 1 -43.27 2.33 -4.88
CA MET A 1 -41.80 2.23 -4.92
C MET A 1 -41.48 0.76 -5.10
N LEU A 2 -40.77 0.38 -6.14
CA LEU A 2 -40.44 -1.03 -6.39
C LEU A 2 -39.22 -1.51 -5.59
N ARG A 3 -38.33 -0.60 -5.23
CA ARG A 3 -37.15 -0.79 -4.33
C ARG A 3 -36.76 0.57 -3.80
N GLY A 4 -36.20 0.64 -2.60
CA GLY A 4 -35.57 1.86 -2.12
C GLY A 4 -35.64 2.05 -0.63
N SER A 5 -34.91 3.06 -0.16
CA SER A 5 -34.91 3.51 1.22
C SER A 5 -35.17 5.00 1.24
N ALA A 6 -35.96 5.45 2.17
CA ALA A 6 -36.27 6.85 2.42
C ALA A 6 -35.93 7.18 3.87
N GLU A 7 -35.16 8.22 4.08
CA GLU A 7 -34.94 8.82 5.40
C GLU A 7 -35.82 10.06 5.52
N VAL A 8 -36.68 10.09 6.53
CA VAL A 8 -37.63 11.17 6.72
C VAL A 8 -37.29 11.92 8.00
N LEU A 9 -36.93 13.18 7.84
CA LEU A 9 -36.80 14.17 8.90
C LEU A 9 -38.13 14.95 8.97
N ALA A 10 -39.03 14.51 9.80
CA ALA A 10 -40.28 15.26 10.02
C ALA A 10 -40.00 16.41 10.98
N ALA A 11 -39.71 17.61 10.44
CA ALA A 11 -39.77 18.83 11.21
C ALA A 11 -41.14 18.95 11.88
N ARG A 12 -41.21 19.50 13.13
CA ARG A 12 -42.45 19.66 13.89
C ARG A 12 -43.59 20.16 13.02
N PRO A 13 -44.67 19.39 12.86
CA PRO A 13 -45.67 19.73 11.87
C PRO A 13 -46.49 20.98 12.25
N ARG A 14 -46.48 21.96 11.38
CA ARG A 14 -47.55 22.97 11.32
C ARG A 14 -48.85 22.39 10.69
N ARG A 15 -48.90 21.07 10.38
CA ARG A 15 -49.98 20.42 9.71
C ARG A 15 -50.78 19.49 10.64
N THR A 16 -52.07 19.52 10.50
CA THR A 16 -53.02 18.70 11.30
C THR A 16 -53.12 17.24 10.85
N GLN A 17 -52.51 16.87 9.70
CA GLN A 17 -52.48 15.49 9.21
C GLN A 17 -51.11 14.84 9.43
N PRO A 18 -51.06 13.59 9.93
CA PRO A 18 -49.83 12.83 10.03
C PRO A 18 -49.24 12.58 8.64
N LEU A 19 -47.91 12.58 8.56
CA LEU A 19 -47.22 12.13 7.36
C LEU A 19 -47.24 10.61 7.32
N GLU A 20 -47.74 10.03 6.23
CA GLU A 20 -47.78 8.58 6.02
C GLU A 20 -46.85 8.19 4.86
N VAL A 21 -46.04 7.15 5.08
CA VAL A 21 -45.26 6.50 4.04
C VAL A 21 -45.88 5.13 3.76
N THR A 22 -46.40 4.94 2.56
CA THR A 22 -47.05 3.68 2.16
C THR A 22 -46.13 2.86 1.27
N THR A 23 -45.98 1.59 1.59
CA THR A 23 -45.31 0.56 0.79
C THR A 23 -46.28 -0.55 0.45
N PRO A 24 -45.96 -1.52 -0.43
CA PRO A 24 -46.82 -2.65 -0.71
C PRO A 24 -47.16 -3.51 0.53
N THR A 25 -46.27 -3.56 1.52
CA THR A 25 -46.42 -4.42 2.70
C THR A 25 -46.73 -3.66 4.00
N ALA A 26 -46.58 -2.35 4.01
CA ALA A 26 -46.78 -1.56 5.25
C ALA A 26 -47.23 -0.12 5.00
N VAL A 27 -47.93 0.43 6.00
CA VAL A 27 -48.18 1.86 6.17
C VAL A 27 -47.41 2.32 7.43
N VAL A 28 -46.64 3.38 7.27
CA VAL A 28 -45.82 3.98 8.35
C VAL A 28 -46.40 5.37 8.66
N GLY A 29 -47.13 5.47 9.75
CA GLY A 29 -47.76 6.71 10.20
C GLY A 29 -46.85 7.43 11.24
N VAL A 30 -46.67 8.76 11.07
CA VAL A 30 -45.67 9.53 11.80
C VAL A 30 -46.22 10.79 12.41
N ARG A 31 -45.73 11.10 13.61
CA ARG A 31 -46.02 12.37 14.31
C ARG A 31 -44.74 12.95 14.90
N GLY A 32 -44.05 13.84 14.13
CA GLY A 32 -42.90 14.61 14.62
C GLY A 32 -41.67 13.76 14.94
N THR A 33 -41.19 12.94 14.02
CA THR A 33 -40.16 11.92 14.25
C THR A 33 -39.05 11.97 13.21
N GLN A 34 -37.85 11.52 13.62
CA GLN A 34 -36.78 11.13 12.69
C GLN A 34 -36.80 9.60 12.55
N TYR A 35 -37.02 9.12 11.33
CA TYR A 35 -37.15 7.70 11.07
C TYR A 35 -36.70 7.35 9.65
N ARG A 36 -36.43 6.08 9.44
CA ARG A 36 -36.10 5.49 8.15
C ARG A 36 -37.14 4.47 7.76
N VAL A 37 -37.43 4.38 6.46
CA VAL A 37 -38.26 3.31 5.86
C VAL A 37 -37.50 2.72 4.70
N THR A 38 -37.31 1.41 4.72
CA THR A 38 -36.66 0.67 3.63
C THR A 38 -37.59 -0.40 3.11
N LEU A 39 -37.86 -0.39 1.80
CA LEU A 39 -38.47 -1.49 1.09
C LEU A 39 -37.40 -2.36 0.47
N ASP A 40 -37.26 -3.57 0.99
CA ASP A 40 -36.30 -4.56 0.49
C ASP A 40 -36.81 -5.14 -0.81
N GLY A 41 -36.02 -5.01 -1.89
CA GLY A 41 -36.46 -5.44 -3.22
C GLY A 41 -36.46 -6.95 -3.42
N ASP A 42 -35.72 -7.69 -2.64
CA ASP A 42 -35.58 -9.14 -2.79
C ASP A 42 -36.60 -9.88 -1.94
N SER A 43 -36.83 -9.48 -0.71
CA SER A 43 -37.82 -10.08 0.21
C SER A 43 -39.19 -9.42 0.17
N GLY A 44 -39.32 -8.21 -0.38
CA GLY A 44 -40.52 -7.38 -0.31
C GLY A 44 -40.84 -6.89 1.10
N ALA A 45 -39.97 -7.10 2.08
CA ALA A 45 -40.16 -6.66 3.45
C ALA A 45 -40.03 -5.14 3.57
N THR A 46 -40.89 -4.52 4.37
CA THR A 46 -40.74 -3.12 4.81
C THR A 46 -40.13 -3.10 6.18
N ARG A 47 -39.05 -2.35 6.32
CA ARG A 47 -38.37 -2.09 7.58
C ARG A 47 -38.55 -0.63 7.97
N SER A 48 -38.76 -0.38 9.23
CA SER A 48 -38.77 0.98 9.77
C SER A 48 -37.90 1.08 11.02
N GLU A 49 -36.98 2.04 11.07
CA GLU A 49 -36.13 2.35 12.20
C GLU A 49 -36.44 3.76 12.69
N VAL A 50 -36.64 3.90 14.00
CA VAL A 50 -37.02 5.15 14.65
C VAL A 50 -35.82 5.70 15.44
N LEU A 51 -35.33 6.86 15.00
CA LEU A 51 -34.21 7.55 15.66
C LEU A 51 -34.71 8.51 16.74
N GLU A 52 -35.82 9.21 16.48
CA GLU A 52 -36.48 10.11 17.43
C GLU A 52 -37.98 9.94 17.33
N GLY A 53 -38.69 10.05 18.50
CA GLY A 53 -40.15 10.00 18.61
C GLY A 53 -40.72 8.59 18.55
N LYS A 54 -41.82 8.41 17.84
CA LYS A 54 -42.57 7.16 17.75
C LYS A 54 -43.24 7.01 16.40
N VAL A 55 -43.21 5.82 15.86
CA VAL A 55 -43.79 5.47 14.57
C VAL A 55 -44.73 4.29 14.72
N LYS A 56 -45.88 4.29 14.02
CA LYS A 56 -46.76 3.14 13.91
C LYS A 56 -46.47 2.43 12.59
N LEU A 57 -46.12 1.16 12.65
CA LEU A 57 -45.90 0.29 11.50
C LEU A 57 -47.05 -0.71 11.38
N GLU A 58 -47.88 -0.63 10.34
CA GLU A 58 -49.05 -1.45 10.15
C GLU A 58 -49.03 -2.16 8.79
N SER A 59 -49.57 -3.40 8.77
CA SER A 59 -49.87 -4.11 7.52
C SER A 59 -51.27 -3.75 7.05
N PRO A 60 -51.41 -3.17 5.84
CA PRO A 60 -52.73 -2.81 5.31
C PRO A 60 -53.62 -4.02 5.00
N GLN A 61 -53.01 -5.21 4.75
CA GLN A 61 -53.75 -6.41 4.38
C GLN A 61 -54.29 -7.22 5.55
N ARG A 62 -53.72 -7.09 6.75
CA ARG A 62 -54.04 -7.98 7.88
C ARG A 62 -54.39 -7.26 9.18
N SER A 63 -54.50 -5.95 9.19
CA SER A 63 -54.80 -5.14 10.38
C SER A 63 -53.87 -5.46 11.57
N VAL A 64 -52.61 -5.83 11.27
CA VAL A 64 -51.57 -6.14 12.25
C VAL A 64 -50.57 -5.01 12.24
N GLY A 65 -50.27 -4.46 13.41
CA GLY A 65 -49.31 -3.36 13.53
C GLY A 65 -48.69 -3.29 14.91
N THR A 66 -47.64 -2.50 15.02
CA THR A 66 -46.95 -2.23 16.25
C THR A 66 -46.48 -0.80 16.32
N ASP A 67 -46.39 -0.27 17.52
CA ASP A 67 -45.74 1.01 17.81
C ASP A 67 -44.27 0.81 18.04
N ILE A 68 -43.42 1.56 17.28
CA ILE A 68 -41.97 1.53 17.37
C ILE A 68 -41.51 2.83 18.06
N ALA A 69 -40.87 2.72 19.20
CA ALA A 69 -40.28 3.84 19.91
C ALA A 69 -38.86 4.17 19.37
N ALA A 70 -38.38 5.37 19.73
CA ALA A 70 -37.00 5.77 19.47
C ALA A 70 -35.99 4.73 19.98
N GLY A 71 -34.97 4.43 19.16
CA GLY A 71 -33.94 3.42 19.43
C GLY A 71 -34.33 1.99 19.05
N PHE A 72 -35.48 1.81 18.39
CA PHE A 72 -35.96 0.51 17.92
C PHE A 72 -36.29 0.54 16.42
N GLY A 73 -36.28 -0.63 15.81
CA GLY A 73 -36.74 -0.86 14.44
C GLY A 73 -37.57 -2.13 14.39
N ALA A 74 -38.41 -2.27 13.35
CA ALA A 74 -39.15 -3.48 13.09
C ALA A 74 -39.31 -3.72 11.59
N ALA A 75 -39.58 -4.98 11.22
CA ALA A 75 -39.81 -5.39 9.85
C ALA A 75 -41.19 -6.03 9.69
N ILE A 76 -41.87 -5.76 8.58
CA ILE A 76 -43.02 -6.50 8.09
C ILE A 76 -42.69 -7.14 6.74
N ASP A 77 -42.79 -8.45 6.67
CA ASP A 77 -42.65 -9.23 5.44
C ASP A 77 -43.98 -9.50 4.75
N ALA A 78 -43.94 -10.19 3.61
CA ALA A 78 -45.16 -10.58 2.88
C ALA A 78 -46.06 -11.53 3.68
N ALA A 79 -45.57 -12.27 4.66
CA ALA A 79 -46.34 -13.10 5.56
C ALA A 79 -47.13 -12.28 6.59
N ALA A 80 -46.87 -10.98 6.69
CA ALA A 80 -47.51 -9.98 7.55
C ALA A 80 -47.71 -10.46 8.99
N ARG A 81 -46.69 -11.07 9.57
CA ARG A 81 -46.65 -11.36 11.01
C ARG A 81 -46.59 -10.07 11.81
N ALA A 82 -47.08 -10.08 13.04
CA ALA A 82 -46.96 -8.93 13.92
C ALA A 82 -45.47 -8.53 14.06
N PRO A 83 -45.10 -7.31 13.70
CA PRO A 83 -43.69 -6.87 13.74
C PRO A 83 -43.23 -6.80 15.22
N VAL A 84 -42.07 -7.39 15.46
CA VAL A 84 -41.44 -7.38 16.79
C VAL A 84 -40.36 -6.32 16.78
N PRO A 85 -40.47 -5.25 17.62
CA PRO A 85 -39.44 -4.23 17.70
C PRO A 85 -38.12 -4.80 18.23
N ALA A 86 -37.02 -4.55 17.51
CA ALA A 86 -35.66 -4.87 17.90
C ALA A 86 -34.88 -3.58 18.19
N LYS A 87 -33.99 -3.62 19.19
CA LYS A 87 -33.15 -2.48 19.53
C LYS A 87 -32.16 -2.21 18.39
N LEU A 88 -32.00 -0.95 18.01
CA LEU A 88 -31.04 -0.55 16.99
C LEU A 88 -29.59 -0.85 17.44
N LEU A 89 -28.80 -1.40 16.55
CA LEU A 89 -27.39 -1.65 16.78
C LEU A 89 -26.63 -0.33 16.92
N PRO A 90 -25.56 -0.29 17.73
CA PRO A 90 -24.72 0.90 17.86
C PRO A 90 -24.02 1.22 16.55
N ALA A 91 -23.68 2.49 16.34
CA ALA A 91 -22.90 2.94 15.20
C ALA A 91 -21.57 2.19 15.08
N PRO A 92 -21.11 1.85 13.87
CA PRO A 92 -19.77 1.31 13.69
C PRO A 92 -18.70 2.36 14.02
N ASP A 93 -17.54 1.90 14.48
CA ASP A 93 -16.41 2.79 14.76
C ASP A 93 -15.66 3.12 13.44
N LEU A 94 -15.55 4.41 13.14
CA LEU A 94 -14.79 4.94 12.00
C LEU A 94 -13.55 5.74 12.44
N ALA A 95 -13.14 5.68 13.71
CA ALA A 95 -12.03 6.49 14.21
C ALA A 95 -10.70 6.20 13.50
N ALA A 96 -10.47 4.94 13.14
CA ALA A 96 -9.27 4.50 12.41
C ALA A 96 -9.28 4.80 10.91
N MET A 97 -10.41 5.28 10.35
CA MET A 97 -10.49 5.61 8.92
C MET A 97 -9.60 6.83 8.61
N PRO A 98 -8.71 6.76 7.60
CA PRO A 98 -7.90 7.90 7.18
C PRO A 98 -8.76 9.09 6.74
N GLU A 99 -8.27 10.31 7.00
CA GLU A 99 -8.89 11.53 6.49
C GLU A 99 -8.56 11.82 5.02
N ARG A 100 -7.51 11.16 4.50
CA ARG A 100 -7.05 11.31 3.14
C ARG A 100 -6.71 9.96 2.53
N PHE A 101 -7.16 9.75 1.29
CA PHE A 101 -6.80 8.63 0.45
C PHE A 101 -6.07 9.12 -0.80
N GLU A 102 -5.03 8.35 -1.19
CA GLU A 102 -4.13 8.70 -2.30
C GLU A 102 -4.10 7.60 -3.37
N ARG A 103 -5.08 6.70 -3.36
CA ARG A 103 -5.26 5.65 -4.38
C ARG A 103 -6.68 5.70 -4.93
N PRO A 104 -6.89 5.45 -6.25
CA PRO A 104 -8.22 5.48 -6.86
C PRO A 104 -9.19 4.49 -6.24
N LEU A 105 -8.67 3.37 -5.73
CA LEU A 105 -9.44 2.41 -4.95
C LEU A 105 -9.35 2.77 -3.47
N VAL A 106 -10.40 3.40 -2.95
CA VAL A 106 -10.54 3.67 -1.50
C VAL A 106 -10.85 2.37 -0.78
N ARG A 107 -10.03 2.03 0.22
CA ARG A 107 -10.22 0.86 1.09
C ARG A 107 -10.41 1.32 2.52
N VAL A 108 -11.52 0.89 3.13
CA VAL A 108 -11.83 1.20 4.52
C VAL A 108 -12.02 -0.10 5.27
N ALA A 109 -11.16 -0.35 6.25
CA ALA A 109 -11.33 -1.44 7.20
C ALA A 109 -12.42 -1.04 8.21
N LEU A 110 -13.44 -1.88 8.36
CA LEU A 110 -14.46 -1.69 9.38
C LEU A 110 -14.24 -2.69 10.50
N PRO A 111 -14.14 -2.23 11.76
CA PRO A 111 -13.90 -3.10 12.91
C PRO A 111 -15.20 -3.84 13.32
N THR A 112 -15.81 -4.59 12.43
CA THR A 112 -17.00 -5.38 12.74
C THR A 112 -16.76 -6.85 12.43
N GLU A 113 -16.67 -7.66 13.47
CA GLU A 113 -16.37 -9.09 13.32
C GLU A 113 -17.60 -9.96 13.00
N LYS A 114 -18.82 -9.46 13.16
CA LYS A 114 -20.04 -10.30 13.09
C LYS A 114 -21.20 -9.73 12.27
N ASP A 115 -21.26 -8.42 12.06
CA ASP A 115 -22.43 -7.80 11.46
C ASP A 115 -22.21 -7.40 10.00
N THR A 116 -23.24 -7.48 9.21
CA THR A 116 -23.27 -6.80 7.90
C THR A 116 -23.33 -5.29 8.15
N VAL A 117 -22.59 -4.53 7.35
CA VAL A 117 -22.58 -3.06 7.39
C VAL A 117 -23.03 -2.52 6.05
N ARG A 118 -23.99 -1.60 6.06
CA ARG A 118 -24.30 -0.79 4.89
C ARG A 118 -23.40 0.43 4.90
N VAL A 119 -22.73 0.65 3.78
CA VAL A 119 -21.84 1.80 3.58
C VAL A 119 -22.33 2.62 2.41
N GLN A 120 -22.46 3.91 2.65
CA GLN A 120 -22.83 4.89 1.63
C GLN A 120 -21.74 5.96 1.52
N VAL A 121 -21.48 6.41 0.28
CA VAL A 121 -20.59 7.54 0.01
C VAL A 121 -21.38 8.59 -0.75
N ALA A 122 -21.28 9.83 -0.30
CA ALA A 122 -21.99 10.96 -0.89
C ALA A 122 -21.06 12.15 -1.14
N GLN A 123 -21.51 13.05 -2.02
CA GLN A 123 -20.84 14.31 -2.30
C GLN A 123 -21.12 15.40 -1.25
N ASP A 124 -22.13 15.20 -0.40
CA ASP A 124 -22.58 16.14 0.61
C ASP A 124 -22.79 15.46 1.96
N ALA A 125 -22.75 16.25 3.04
CA ALA A 125 -22.87 15.77 4.41
C ALA A 125 -24.27 15.29 4.79
N GLU A 126 -25.28 15.72 4.04
CA GLU A 126 -26.69 15.38 4.21
C GLU A 126 -27.05 14.05 3.53
N PHE A 127 -26.11 13.50 2.72
CA PHE A 127 -26.31 12.26 1.94
C PHE A 127 -27.47 12.34 0.95
N GLU A 128 -27.68 13.51 0.35
CA GLU A 128 -28.67 13.71 -0.72
C GLU A 128 -28.16 13.18 -2.07
N ARG A 129 -26.84 13.31 -2.31
CA ARG A 129 -26.18 12.85 -3.55
C ARG A 129 -25.26 11.66 -3.28
N ILE A 130 -25.91 10.51 -3.05
CA ILE A 130 -25.20 9.24 -2.83
C ILE A 130 -24.67 8.71 -4.16
N VAL A 131 -23.38 8.43 -4.23
CA VAL A 131 -22.68 7.90 -5.41
C VAL A 131 -22.30 6.41 -5.25
N ASN A 132 -22.24 5.93 -4.03
CA ASN A 132 -21.99 4.51 -3.73
C ASN A 132 -22.87 4.06 -2.57
N ASP A 133 -23.49 2.90 -2.68
CA ASP A 133 -24.30 2.27 -1.64
C ASP A 133 -24.08 0.76 -1.73
N GLN A 134 -23.46 0.18 -0.72
CA GLN A 134 -23.14 -1.24 -0.69
C GLN A 134 -23.32 -1.83 0.71
N LYS A 135 -23.61 -3.14 0.75
CA LYS A 135 -23.59 -3.94 1.96
C LYS A 135 -22.33 -4.78 1.98
N VAL A 136 -21.61 -4.73 3.08
CA VAL A 136 -20.34 -5.42 3.27
C VAL A 136 -20.49 -6.38 4.44
N THR A 137 -20.14 -7.64 4.22
CA THR A 137 -20.19 -8.67 5.27
C THR A 137 -19.03 -8.49 6.25
N ALA A 138 -19.20 -8.98 7.46
CA ALA A 138 -18.19 -8.96 8.51
C ALA A 138 -16.82 -9.47 8.03
N GLY A 139 -15.76 -8.81 8.48
CA GLY A 139 -14.38 -9.19 8.16
C GLY A 139 -13.91 -8.82 6.74
N SER A 140 -14.75 -8.15 5.94
CA SER A 140 -14.37 -7.69 4.60
C SER A 140 -14.09 -6.19 4.60
N ASP A 141 -13.07 -5.77 3.85
CA ASP A 141 -12.81 -4.35 3.59
C ASP A 141 -13.88 -3.75 2.68
N VAL A 142 -14.30 -2.55 3.01
CA VAL A 142 -15.08 -1.71 2.10
C VAL A 142 -14.17 -1.25 0.96
N ARG A 143 -14.60 -1.47 -0.29
CA ARG A 143 -13.88 -1.07 -1.49
C ARG A 143 -14.75 -0.14 -2.31
N ILE A 144 -14.27 1.07 -2.54
CA ILE A 144 -14.99 2.11 -3.29
C ILE A 144 -14.10 2.56 -4.44
N ALA A 145 -14.57 2.34 -5.66
CA ALA A 145 -13.90 2.74 -6.89
C ALA A 145 -14.73 3.79 -7.64
N GLY A 146 -14.12 4.45 -8.62
CA GLY A 146 -14.81 5.38 -9.51
C GLY A 146 -15.11 6.76 -8.91
N LEU A 147 -14.49 7.10 -7.78
CA LEU A 147 -14.58 8.44 -7.22
C LEU A 147 -13.55 9.37 -7.89
N ASP A 148 -13.94 10.61 -8.10
CA ASP A 148 -13.03 11.69 -8.51
C ASP A 148 -12.29 12.28 -7.31
N ASP A 149 -11.17 13.00 -7.58
CA ASP A 149 -10.46 13.76 -6.56
C ASP A 149 -11.36 14.85 -6.00
N ALA A 150 -11.83 14.68 -4.77
CA ALA A 150 -12.72 15.62 -4.08
C ALA A 150 -12.79 15.30 -2.58
N LYS A 151 -13.54 16.13 -1.85
CA LYS A 151 -14.02 15.82 -0.50
C LYS A 151 -15.29 14.98 -0.63
N TRP A 152 -15.32 13.90 0.12
CA TRP A 152 -16.40 12.92 0.18
C TRP A 152 -16.86 12.69 1.61
N PHE A 153 -18.08 12.18 1.76
CA PHE A 153 -18.66 11.82 3.04
C PHE A 153 -19.03 10.33 3.02
N LEU A 154 -18.56 9.60 4.01
CA LEU A 154 -18.89 8.20 4.23
C LEU A 154 -19.85 8.08 5.40
N ARG A 155 -20.91 7.29 5.22
CA ARG A 155 -21.86 6.89 6.28
C ARG A 155 -21.90 5.37 6.35
N ALA A 156 -21.84 4.84 7.56
CA ALA A 156 -21.89 3.41 7.79
C ALA A 156 -22.92 3.08 8.89
N ARG A 157 -23.64 1.94 8.71
CA ARG A 157 -24.67 1.43 9.63
C ARG A 157 -24.52 -0.08 9.77
N ARG A 158 -24.61 -0.61 10.96
CA ARG A 158 -24.65 -2.06 11.20
C ARG A 158 -26.09 -2.55 10.92
N LEU A 159 -26.21 -3.73 10.34
CA LEU A 159 -27.48 -4.40 10.09
C LEU A 159 -27.60 -5.61 11.01
N ASP A 160 -28.76 -5.78 11.67
CA ASP A 160 -29.05 -6.99 12.41
C ASP A 160 -29.44 -8.16 11.49
N GLY A 161 -29.76 -9.33 12.07
CA GLY A 161 -30.16 -10.52 11.33
C GLY A 161 -31.46 -10.38 10.52
N GLN A 162 -32.26 -9.36 10.77
CA GLN A 162 -33.49 -9.02 10.01
C GLN A 162 -33.23 -7.89 9.00
N GLY A 163 -32.01 -7.36 8.97
CA GLY A 163 -31.60 -6.26 8.09
C GLY A 163 -32.07 -4.89 8.58
N ILE A 164 -32.45 -4.76 9.88
CA ILE A 164 -32.77 -3.49 10.52
C ILE A 164 -31.46 -2.70 10.68
N GLU A 165 -31.46 -1.45 10.21
CA GLU A 165 -30.28 -0.58 10.25
C GLU A 165 -30.11 0.09 11.60
N GLY A 166 -28.91 -0.01 12.17
CA GLY A 166 -28.51 0.63 13.42
C GLY A 166 -28.28 2.14 13.30
N TYR A 167 -27.59 2.71 14.27
CA TYR A 167 -27.22 4.13 14.27
C TYR A 167 -26.14 4.44 13.24
N ASP A 168 -26.10 5.70 12.79
CA ASP A 168 -25.15 6.20 11.80
C ASP A 168 -23.80 6.47 12.44
N ALA A 169 -22.72 6.03 11.77
CA ALA A 169 -21.41 6.66 11.87
C ALA A 169 -21.13 7.41 10.58
N THR A 170 -20.65 8.65 10.66
CA THR A 170 -20.32 9.48 9.51
C THR A 170 -18.90 10.01 9.62
N ARG A 171 -18.18 10.05 8.49
CA ARG A 171 -16.85 10.65 8.43
C ARG A 171 -16.60 11.29 7.05
N ALA A 172 -16.04 12.49 7.05
CA ALA A 172 -15.56 13.12 5.83
C ALA A 172 -14.15 12.63 5.51
N PHE A 173 -13.83 12.51 4.22
CA PHE A 173 -12.48 12.21 3.74
C PHE A 173 -12.19 12.96 2.45
N VAL A 174 -10.90 13.10 2.12
CA VAL A 174 -10.44 13.67 0.86
C VAL A 174 -9.82 12.55 0.03
N LEU A 175 -10.26 12.40 -1.22
CA LEU A 175 -9.57 11.61 -2.21
C LEU A 175 -8.69 12.55 -3.06
N LYS A 176 -7.39 12.25 -3.11
CA LYS A 176 -6.42 12.90 -4.01
C LYS A 176 -5.54 11.82 -4.62
N ALA A 177 -6.03 11.20 -5.68
CA ALA A 177 -5.42 10.04 -6.33
C ALA A 177 -4.83 10.37 -7.72
N ARG A 178 -5.17 11.52 -8.27
CA ARG A 178 -4.74 11.92 -9.62
C ARG A 178 -3.90 13.20 -9.62
N PRO A 179 -3.01 13.40 -10.64
CA PRO A 179 -2.60 12.39 -11.61
C PRO A 179 -1.93 11.19 -10.93
N GLU A 180 -2.22 9.98 -11.42
CA GLU A 180 -1.62 8.77 -10.84
C GLU A 180 -0.09 8.81 -10.98
N PRO A 181 0.66 8.27 -10.03
CA PRO A 181 2.11 8.18 -10.16
C PRO A 181 2.48 7.25 -11.30
N PRO A 182 3.63 7.46 -11.96
CA PRO A 182 4.17 6.50 -12.91
C PRO A 182 4.45 5.15 -12.25
N ALA A 183 4.36 4.07 -13.02
CA ALA A 183 4.83 2.77 -12.54
C ALA A 183 6.36 2.77 -12.43
N THR A 184 6.86 2.34 -11.28
CA THR A 184 8.30 2.26 -10.98
C THR A 184 8.91 1.01 -11.60
N ASN A 185 10.07 1.13 -12.29
CA ASN A 185 10.74 0.02 -12.96
C ASN A 185 12.04 -0.39 -12.28
N THR A 186 12.99 0.53 -12.11
CA THR A 186 14.29 0.29 -11.45
C THR A 186 14.69 1.48 -10.58
N PRO A 187 15.38 1.22 -9.45
CA PRO A 187 15.60 -0.08 -8.80
C PRO A 187 14.29 -0.70 -8.31
N ARG A 188 14.12 -2.01 -8.51
CA ARG A 188 12.95 -2.73 -7.98
C ARG A 188 13.07 -2.92 -6.48
N SER A 189 11.95 -3.14 -5.81
CA SER A 189 11.97 -3.44 -4.38
C SER A 189 12.81 -4.68 -4.08
N GLY A 190 13.76 -4.53 -3.13
CA GLY A 190 14.73 -5.56 -2.78
C GLY A 190 15.96 -5.63 -3.69
N ALA A 191 16.08 -4.75 -4.70
CA ALA A 191 17.27 -4.72 -5.55
C ALA A 191 18.52 -4.39 -4.74
N LYS A 192 19.64 -5.03 -5.11
CA LYS A 192 20.98 -4.73 -4.62
C LYS A 192 21.84 -4.27 -5.78
N GLN A 193 22.67 -3.29 -5.55
CA GLN A 193 23.71 -2.86 -6.48
C GLN A 193 24.94 -2.37 -5.74
N SER A 194 26.08 -2.32 -6.41
CA SER A 194 27.30 -1.78 -5.86
C SER A 194 27.20 -0.27 -5.72
N LEU A 195 27.93 0.29 -4.76
CA LEU A 195 28.06 1.73 -4.58
C LEU A 195 28.47 2.42 -5.87
N GLY A 196 27.78 3.51 -6.17
CA GLY A 196 27.94 4.32 -7.37
C GLY A 196 26.62 4.97 -7.77
N PRO A 197 26.58 5.59 -8.97
CA PRO A 197 25.39 6.20 -9.50
C PRO A 197 24.23 5.19 -9.61
N VAL A 198 23.05 5.61 -9.15
CA VAL A 198 21.82 4.82 -9.22
C VAL A 198 20.95 5.34 -10.36
N GLU A 199 20.61 4.46 -11.29
CA GLU A 199 19.65 4.79 -12.35
C GLU A 199 18.24 4.45 -11.90
N PHE A 200 17.38 5.48 -11.83
CA PHE A 200 15.95 5.37 -11.55
C PHE A 200 15.18 5.40 -12.86
N ASN A 201 14.35 4.39 -13.09
CA ASN A 201 13.51 4.27 -14.28
C ASN A 201 12.04 4.09 -13.91
N TRP A 202 11.16 4.68 -14.71
CA TRP A 202 9.71 4.58 -14.57
C TRP A 202 9.02 4.56 -15.93
N SER A 203 7.78 4.11 -15.96
CA SER A 203 6.98 4.13 -17.18
C SER A 203 6.42 5.52 -17.45
N PRO A 204 6.23 5.92 -18.72
CA PRO A 204 5.61 7.20 -19.03
C PRO A 204 4.17 7.25 -18.52
N ASN A 205 3.74 8.44 -18.06
CA ASN A 205 2.35 8.73 -17.72
C ASN A 205 1.84 9.85 -18.63
N LEU A 206 0.83 9.56 -19.45
CA LEU A 206 0.30 10.50 -20.45
C LEU A 206 -0.40 11.72 -19.84
N GLU A 207 -0.88 11.62 -18.60
CA GLU A 207 -1.50 12.74 -17.89
C GLU A 207 -0.47 13.68 -17.26
N ALA A 208 0.79 13.24 -17.15
CA ALA A 208 1.84 13.99 -16.49
C ALA A 208 2.60 14.90 -17.47
N LYS A 209 2.74 16.16 -17.14
CA LYS A 209 3.69 17.10 -17.76
C LYS A 209 5.12 16.81 -17.32
N SER A 210 5.28 16.51 -16.04
CA SER A 210 6.56 16.21 -15.40
C SER A 210 6.36 15.30 -14.19
N VAL A 211 7.47 14.80 -13.65
CA VAL A 211 7.48 13.96 -12.46
C VAL A 211 8.39 14.52 -11.38
N ARG A 212 8.11 14.13 -10.14
CA ARG A 212 8.91 14.42 -8.95
C ARG A 212 9.45 13.12 -8.40
N LEU A 213 10.75 13.02 -8.21
CA LEU A 213 11.44 11.86 -7.65
C LEU A 213 11.97 12.22 -6.26
N GLN A 214 11.82 11.32 -5.31
CA GLN A 214 12.43 11.40 -3.97
C GLN A 214 13.14 10.11 -3.63
N VAL A 215 14.33 10.24 -3.03
CA VAL A 215 15.10 9.14 -2.44
C VAL A 215 15.37 9.48 -0.99
N ALA A 216 15.16 8.53 -0.09
CA ALA A 216 15.35 8.69 1.35
C ALA A 216 16.15 7.52 1.93
N SER A 217 16.81 7.74 3.05
CA SER A 217 17.47 6.69 3.83
C SER A 217 16.52 5.98 4.80
N ASP A 218 15.25 6.42 4.90
CA ASP A 218 14.23 5.81 5.74
C ASP A 218 12.90 5.59 4.99
N ALA A 219 12.13 4.60 5.40
CA ALA A 219 10.87 4.24 4.75
C ALA A 219 9.76 5.30 4.89
N ALA A 220 9.84 6.16 5.90
CA ALA A 220 8.88 7.24 6.14
C ALA A 220 9.18 8.51 5.34
N PHE A 221 10.31 8.55 4.62
CA PHE A 221 10.77 9.72 3.87
C PHE A 221 10.96 10.98 4.74
N THR A 222 11.39 10.80 5.98
CA THR A 222 11.77 11.90 6.87
C THR A 222 13.19 12.39 6.61
N GLN A 223 14.06 11.52 6.07
CA GLN A 223 15.45 11.79 5.73
C GLN A 223 15.68 11.68 4.21
N ILE A 224 15.30 12.74 3.51
CA ILE A 224 15.48 12.83 2.06
C ILE A 224 16.97 13.03 1.74
N VAL A 225 17.55 12.10 0.98
CA VAL A 225 18.96 12.18 0.52
C VAL A 225 19.08 12.77 -0.88
N ALA A 226 18.05 12.61 -1.71
CA ALA A 226 17.95 13.25 -3.02
C ALA A 226 16.51 13.53 -3.39
N ALA A 227 16.27 14.68 -4.04
CA ALA A 227 15.00 15.05 -4.61
C ALA A 227 15.20 15.74 -5.96
N ARG A 228 14.30 15.46 -6.91
CA ARG A 228 14.24 16.11 -8.21
C ARG A 228 12.80 16.46 -8.53
N GLU A 229 12.58 17.62 -9.10
CA GLU A 229 11.27 18.07 -9.59
C GLU A 229 11.37 18.46 -11.07
N GLY A 230 10.24 18.44 -11.76
CA GLY A 230 10.17 18.89 -13.14
C GLY A 230 10.82 17.96 -14.16
N LEU A 231 11.08 16.69 -13.82
CA LEU A 231 11.65 15.71 -14.75
C LEU A 231 10.65 15.39 -15.86
N THR A 232 11.07 15.46 -17.12
CA THR A 232 10.23 15.22 -18.29
C THR A 232 10.52 13.88 -19.00
N GLY A 233 11.62 13.22 -18.60
CA GLY A 233 12.00 11.90 -19.12
C GLY A 233 11.39 10.76 -18.30
N THR A 234 11.84 9.55 -18.62
CA THR A 234 11.47 8.30 -17.93
C THR A 234 12.61 7.68 -17.13
N ARG A 235 13.72 8.41 -16.99
CA ARG A 235 14.90 8.00 -16.20
C ARG A 235 15.64 9.19 -15.63
N GLU A 236 16.32 8.95 -14.54
CA GLU A 236 17.23 9.88 -13.87
C GLU A 236 18.35 9.09 -13.20
N THR A 237 19.57 9.63 -13.22
CA THR A 237 20.73 9.01 -12.55
C THR A 237 21.21 9.91 -11.44
N LEU A 238 21.31 9.38 -10.22
CA LEU A 238 21.70 10.15 -9.04
C LEU A 238 22.76 9.43 -8.20
N GLU A 239 23.64 10.22 -7.62
CA GLU A 239 24.44 9.80 -6.46
C GLU A 239 23.58 9.97 -5.20
N VAL A 240 23.36 8.88 -4.47
CA VAL A 240 22.43 8.90 -3.31
C VAL A 240 23.14 8.82 -1.96
N GLY A 241 24.44 8.53 -1.95
CA GLY A 241 25.26 8.48 -0.73
C GLY A 241 26.06 7.20 -0.59
N GLY A 242 26.44 6.85 0.65
CA GLY A 242 27.25 5.69 0.98
C GLY A 242 26.50 4.36 0.91
N PRO A 243 27.16 3.24 1.29
CA PRO A 243 26.52 1.94 1.41
C PRO A 243 25.36 1.99 2.42
N GLY A 244 24.25 1.31 2.11
CA GLY A 244 23.08 1.31 2.99
C GLY A 244 21.78 0.96 2.29
N THR A 245 20.70 1.02 3.05
CA THR A 245 19.34 0.83 2.55
C THR A 245 18.71 2.18 2.20
N TYR A 246 18.08 2.24 1.02
CA TYR A 246 17.41 3.43 0.51
C TYR A 246 16.00 3.08 0.05
N HIS A 247 15.16 4.10 0.04
CA HIS A 247 13.78 4.05 -0.45
C HIS A 247 13.59 5.15 -1.49
N TRP A 248 12.88 4.84 -2.57
CA TRP A 248 12.55 5.85 -3.56
C TRP A 248 11.08 5.78 -3.96
N ARG A 249 10.54 6.92 -4.35
CA ARG A 249 9.17 7.08 -4.82
C ARG A 249 9.07 8.19 -5.86
N ILE A 250 8.03 8.15 -6.66
CA ILE A 250 7.83 9.08 -7.75
C ILE A 250 6.38 9.56 -7.80
N ALA A 251 6.15 10.78 -8.24
CA ALA A 251 4.82 11.37 -8.36
C ALA A 251 4.70 12.18 -9.65
N SER A 252 3.51 12.18 -10.24
CA SER A 252 3.18 12.96 -11.43
C SER A 252 2.79 14.40 -11.09
N THR A 253 3.03 15.33 -12.03
CA THR A 253 2.54 16.70 -11.99
C THR A 253 1.93 17.04 -13.35
N LYS A 254 0.69 17.53 -13.39
CA LYS A 254 0.00 17.96 -14.62
C LYS A 254 0.54 19.28 -15.16
N ALA A 255 0.10 19.64 -16.37
CA ALA A 255 0.50 20.89 -17.02
C ALA A 255 0.02 22.16 -16.28
N ASP A 256 -1.09 22.08 -15.56
CA ASP A 256 -1.64 23.15 -14.72
C ASP A 256 -0.95 23.24 -13.36
N GLY A 257 0.03 22.38 -13.07
CA GLY A 257 0.75 22.33 -11.81
C GLY A 257 0.10 21.44 -10.74
N ASP A 258 -1.02 20.76 -11.05
CA ASP A 258 -1.65 19.83 -10.12
C ASP A 258 -0.72 18.65 -9.81
N LYS A 259 -0.40 18.48 -8.52
CA LYS A 259 0.53 17.47 -8.01
C LYS A 259 -0.24 16.24 -7.52
N GLY A 260 0.01 15.10 -8.16
CA GLY A 260 -0.51 13.81 -7.73
C GLY A 260 0.22 13.23 -6.50
N PRO A 261 -0.29 12.12 -5.95
CA PRO A 261 0.34 11.41 -4.86
C PRO A 261 1.63 10.73 -5.32
N PHE A 262 2.46 10.33 -4.35
CA PHE A 262 3.62 9.48 -4.62
C PHE A 262 3.19 8.02 -4.83
N SER A 263 4.00 7.29 -5.63
CA SER A 263 3.93 5.83 -5.74
C SER A 263 4.22 5.15 -4.41
N ASP A 264 3.96 3.86 -4.35
CA ASP A 264 4.50 3.04 -3.28
C ASP A 264 6.03 3.07 -3.32
N ALA A 265 6.64 3.12 -2.13
CA ALA A 265 8.08 3.20 -2.01
C ALA A 265 8.75 1.90 -2.47
N GLN A 266 9.82 2.03 -3.25
CA GLN A 266 10.69 0.92 -3.64
C GLN A 266 11.93 0.93 -2.76
N ARG A 267 12.20 -0.17 -2.05
CA ARG A 267 13.41 -0.34 -1.24
C ARG A 267 14.53 -0.93 -2.10
N PHE A 268 15.75 -0.39 -1.99
CA PHE A 268 16.95 -0.97 -2.59
C PHE A 268 18.15 -0.83 -1.66
N GLU A 269 19.23 -1.52 -1.96
CA GLU A 269 20.43 -1.52 -1.15
C GLU A 269 21.67 -1.21 -1.99
N LEU A 270 22.53 -0.31 -1.47
CA LEU A 270 23.86 -0.06 -1.99
C LEU A 270 24.88 -0.85 -1.18
N ARG A 271 25.62 -1.70 -1.85
CA ARG A 271 26.70 -2.50 -1.27
C ARG A 271 28.04 -1.76 -1.40
N PRO A 272 28.91 -1.82 -0.39
CA PRO A 272 30.24 -1.23 -0.48
C PRO A 272 31.02 -1.85 -1.64
N LEU A 273 31.93 -1.08 -2.20
CA LEU A 273 32.92 -1.62 -3.13
C LEU A 273 33.92 -2.49 -2.36
N PRO A 274 34.50 -3.54 -2.98
CA PRO A 274 35.55 -4.31 -2.37
C PRO A 274 36.78 -3.45 -2.09
N GLU A 275 37.38 -3.63 -0.91
CA GLU A 275 38.62 -2.98 -0.58
C GLU A 275 39.80 -3.55 -1.42
N PRO A 276 40.87 -2.79 -1.66
CA PRO A 276 42.04 -3.33 -2.34
C PRO A 276 42.63 -4.52 -1.56
N PRO A 277 42.91 -5.66 -2.23
CA PRO A 277 43.56 -6.79 -1.58
C PRO A 277 45.00 -6.49 -1.24
N LYS A 278 45.57 -7.26 -0.30
CA LYS A 278 46.95 -7.16 0.16
C LYS A 278 47.60 -8.55 0.05
N GLY A 279 48.94 -8.56 0.03
CA GLY A 279 49.68 -9.81 0.07
C GLY A 279 50.89 -9.78 -0.87
N GLY A 280 51.51 -10.92 -0.97
CA GLY A 280 52.72 -11.11 -1.76
C GLY A 280 53.44 -12.43 -1.41
N MET A 281 54.68 -12.57 -1.90
CA MET A 281 55.49 -13.72 -1.58
C MET A 281 55.82 -13.76 -0.07
N GLY A 282 55.65 -14.92 0.54
CA GLY A 282 56.05 -15.17 1.92
C GLY A 282 57.54 -15.01 2.12
N GLU A 283 57.95 -14.74 3.36
CA GLU A 283 59.39 -14.57 3.71
C GLU A 283 60.25 -15.81 3.40
N ASP A 284 59.61 -16.98 3.39
CA ASP A 284 60.25 -18.23 3.02
C ASP A 284 60.52 -18.38 1.50
N GLY A 285 59.97 -17.47 0.71
CA GLY A 285 60.01 -17.48 -0.75
C GLY A 285 59.34 -18.69 -1.41
N LYS A 286 58.57 -19.49 -0.64
CA LYS A 286 57.94 -20.72 -1.11
C LYS A 286 56.41 -20.64 -1.22
N SER A 287 55.82 -19.63 -0.61
CA SER A 287 54.36 -19.41 -0.60
C SER A 287 54.00 -18.03 -1.13
N LEU A 288 52.78 -17.91 -1.65
CA LEU A 288 52.12 -16.67 -2.00
C LEU A 288 50.88 -16.54 -1.10
N THR A 289 50.83 -15.53 -0.27
CA THR A 289 49.70 -15.28 0.62
C THR A 289 48.98 -14.01 0.22
N LEU A 290 47.67 -14.10 0.02
CA LEU A 290 46.76 -13.04 -0.44
C LEU A 290 45.65 -12.89 0.59
N ALA A 291 45.37 -11.65 1.00
CA ALA A 291 44.35 -11.35 2.00
C ALA A 291 43.50 -10.19 1.52
N TRP A 292 42.25 -10.18 1.95
CA TRP A 292 41.25 -9.17 1.59
C TRP A 292 40.21 -8.96 2.71
N SER A 293 39.35 -7.96 2.55
CA SER A 293 38.20 -7.76 3.43
C SER A 293 36.95 -8.45 2.83
N GLY A 294 36.21 -9.15 3.65
CA GLY A 294 34.97 -9.82 3.26
C GLY A 294 34.10 -10.14 4.47
N ARG A 295 32.80 -10.36 4.26
CA ARG A 295 31.86 -10.81 5.27
C ARG A 295 32.00 -12.33 5.43
N ALA A 296 31.86 -12.83 6.65
CA ALA A 296 32.04 -14.26 6.93
C ALA A 296 31.01 -15.17 6.21
N GLU A 297 29.84 -14.64 5.92
CA GLU A 297 28.77 -15.35 5.21
C GLU A 297 28.91 -15.35 3.69
N ASP A 298 29.79 -14.49 3.12
CA ASP A 298 29.96 -14.37 1.68
C ASP A 298 30.97 -15.39 1.15
N THR A 299 30.74 -15.93 -0.02
CA THR A 299 31.74 -16.66 -0.78
C THR A 299 32.58 -15.65 -1.56
N GLN A 300 33.92 -15.78 -1.48
CA GLN A 300 34.87 -14.92 -2.19
C GLN A 300 35.39 -15.66 -3.42
N HIS A 301 35.01 -15.18 -4.60
CA HIS A 301 35.60 -15.65 -5.84
C HIS A 301 36.91 -14.92 -6.10
N VAL A 302 38.01 -15.66 -6.19
CA VAL A 302 39.36 -15.13 -6.32
C VAL A 302 40.01 -15.59 -7.61
N GLU A 303 40.78 -14.71 -8.25
CA GLU A 303 41.51 -15.00 -9.48
C GLU A 303 42.95 -14.48 -9.43
N LEU A 304 43.88 -15.32 -9.85
CA LEU A 304 45.28 -14.98 -10.07
C LEU A 304 45.62 -15.19 -11.56
N ALA A 305 46.14 -14.19 -12.24
CA ALA A 305 46.40 -14.20 -13.67
C ALA A 305 47.83 -13.75 -14.00
N ARG A 306 48.28 -14.04 -15.22
CA ARG A 306 49.54 -13.55 -15.81
C ARG A 306 49.40 -12.21 -16.53
N ASP A 307 48.20 -11.79 -16.82
CA ASP A 307 47.93 -10.55 -17.52
C ASP A 307 46.90 -9.68 -16.80
N PRO A 308 46.96 -8.35 -16.94
CA PRO A 308 46.09 -7.43 -16.22
C PRO A 308 44.63 -7.48 -16.70
N ALA A 309 44.33 -8.13 -17.84
CA ALA A 309 42.98 -8.33 -18.37
C ALA A 309 42.35 -9.65 -17.89
N PHE A 310 43.09 -10.44 -17.08
CA PHE A 310 42.63 -11.73 -16.56
C PHE A 310 42.19 -12.73 -17.64
N LYS A 311 42.90 -12.77 -18.77
CA LYS A 311 42.71 -13.73 -19.83
C LYS A 311 43.49 -15.02 -19.59
N GLU A 312 44.66 -14.91 -18.95
CA GLU A 312 45.54 -16.02 -18.62
C GLU A 312 45.46 -16.32 -17.12
N ILE A 313 44.34 -16.92 -16.69
CA ILE A 313 44.11 -17.32 -15.30
C ILE A 313 45.02 -18.50 -14.95
N VAL A 314 45.87 -18.35 -13.95
CA VAL A 314 46.77 -19.40 -13.45
C VAL A 314 46.23 -20.14 -12.23
N ALA A 315 45.36 -19.48 -11.46
CA ALA A 315 44.64 -20.08 -10.35
C ALA A 315 43.37 -19.31 -10.06
N GLN A 316 42.30 -20.01 -9.64
CA GLN A 316 41.05 -19.45 -9.17
C GLN A 316 40.43 -20.33 -8.12
N ALA A 317 39.65 -19.77 -7.21
CA ALA A 317 38.94 -20.52 -6.17
C ALA A 317 37.73 -19.74 -5.66
N ASP A 318 36.78 -20.46 -5.08
CA ASP A 318 35.68 -19.92 -4.27
C ASP A 318 35.96 -20.24 -2.81
N LEU A 319 36.14 -19.21 -1.97
CA LEU A 319 36.60 -19.33 -0.60
C LEU A 319 35.65 -18.68 0.37
N ASN A 320 35.51 -19.27 1.55
CA ASN A 320 34.72 -18.69 2.66
C ASN A 320 35.64 -18.02 3.73
N ALA A 321 36.92 -17.87 3.41
CA ALA A 321 37.90 -17.20 4.28
C ALA A 321 38.48 -15.97 3.56
N PRO A 322 38.86 -14.91 4.27
CA PRO A 322 39.38 -13.69 3.67
C PRO A 322 40.91 -13.78 3.36
N GLU A 323 41.38 -15.00 3.14
CA GLU A 323 42.79 -15.28 2.86
C GLU A 323 42.93 -16.47 1.92
N TRP A 324 43.94 -16.41 1.05
CA TRP A 324 44.31 -17.49 0.15
C TRP A 324 45.83 -17.67 0.13
N THR A 325 46.27 -18.84 0.57
CA THR A 325 47.70 -19.21 0.50
C THR A 325 47.91 -20.26 -0.57
N LEU A 326 48.83 -19.96 -1.47
CA LEU A 326 49.21 -20.78 -2.61
C LEU A 326 50.69 -21.16 -2.53
N PRO A 327 51.09 -22.32 -3.07
CA PRO A 327 52.50 -22.55 -3.40
C PRO A 327 53.03 -21.43 -4.30
N ARG A 328 54.30 -21.13 -4.19
CA ARG A 328 54.97 -20.21 -5.12
C ARG A 328 54.65 -20.59 -6.56
N PRO A 329 54.25 -19.63 -7.41
CA PRO A 329 54.07 -19.87 -8.84
C PRO A 329 55.38 -20.40 -9.46
N SER A 330 55.24 -21.38 -10.36
CA SER A 330 56.40 -22.05 -10.99
C SER A 330 57.26 -21.15 -11.87
N SER A 331 56.67 -20.09 -12.39
CA SER A 331 57.35 -19.10 -13.23
C SER A 331 57.52 -17.76 -12.50
N SER A 332 58.69 -17.15 -12.61
CA SER A 332 58.92 -15.78 -12.17
C SER A 332 58.20 -14.76 -13.06
N GLY A 333 58.04 -13.54 -12.54
CA GLY A 333 57.44 -12.41 -13.27
C GLY A 333 56.24 -11.83 -12.53
N THR A 334 55.53 -10.98 -13.23
CA THR A 334 54.39 -10.23 -12.71
C THR A 334 53.13 -11.06 -12.75
N TYR A 335 52.37 -11.07 -11.66
CA TYR A 335 51.07 -11.66 -11.51
C TYR A 335 50.05 -10.61 -11.06
N PHE A 336 48.79 -10.86 -11.37
CA PHE A 336 47.67 -9.98 -11.09
C PHE A 336 46.64 -10.72 -10.30
N PHE A 337 46.19 -10.16 -9.17
CA PHE A 337 45.20 -10.77 -8.30
C PHE A 337 44.00 -9.85 -8.14
N ARG A 338 42.78 -10.42 -8.14
CA ARG A 338 41.55 -9.75 -7.79
C ARG A 338 40.57 -10.70 -7.11
N TYR A 339 39.62 -10.15 -6.40
CA TYR A 339 38.53 -10.93 -5.80
C TYR A 339 37.20 -10.19 -5.94
N ARG A 340 36.11 -10.91 -5.78
CA ARG A 340 34.76 -10.36 -5.64
C ARG A 340 33.97 -11.21 -4.65
N SER A 341 32.98 -10.59 -3.95
CA SER A 341 32.08 -11.29 -3.04
C SER A 341 30.85 -11.78 -3.77
N ILE A 342 30.38 -12.94 -3.39
CA ILE A 342 29.10 -13.55 -3.77
C ILE A 342 28.32 -13.72 -2.48
N GLU A 343 27.21 -12.96 -2.31
CA GLU A 343 26.37 -13.06 -1.13
C GLU A 343 25.51 -14.33 -1.15
N PRO A 344 25.02 -14.83 0.01
CA PRO A 344 24.22 -16.06 0.09
C PRO A 344 22.93 -16.03 -0.74
N ASP A 345 22.38 -14.86 -1.05
CA ASP A 345 21.20 -14.68 -1.89
C ASP A 345 21.52 -14.60 -3.40
N GLY A 346 22.79 -14.78 -3.76
CA GLY A 346 23.25 -14.79 -5.15
C GLY A 346 23.65 -13.42 -5.71
N PHE A 347 23.65 -12.35 -4.90
CA PHE A 347 24.21 -11.07 -5.36
C PHE A 347 25.72 -11.19 -5.58
N VAL A 348 26.18 -10.84 -6.78
CA VAL A 348 27.60 -10.85 -7.18
C VAL A 348 28.11 -9.41 -7.23
N GLY A 349 29.04 -9.08 -6.33
CA GLY A 349 29.70 -7.79 -6.29
C GLY A 349 30.68 -7.59 -7.45
N PRO A 350 31.17 -6.36 -7.66
CA PRO A 350 32.23 -6.09 -8.63
C PRO A 350 33.56 -6.68 -8.15
N TYR A 351 34.49 -6.86 -9.08
CA TYR A 351 35.86 -7.19 -8.70
C TYR A 351 36.52 -6.02 -7.95
N SER A 352 37.43 -6.38 -7.04
CA SER A 352 38.31 -5.44 -6.36
C SER A 352 39.28 -4.74 -7.32
N ALA A 353 39.96 -3.71 -6.84
CA ALA A 353 41.19 -3.23 -7.46
C ALA A 353 42.17 -4.40 -7.61
N THR A 354 42.93 -4.40 -8.70
CA THR A 354 43.92 -5.43 -8.99
C THR A 354 45.17 -5.22 -8.14
N LEU A 355 45.62 -6.26 -7.43
CA LEU A 355 46.90 -6.31 -6.76
C LEU A 355 47.94 -6.84 -7.75
N VAL A 356 49.03 -6.10 -7.93
CA VAL A 356 50.18 -6.51 -8.74
C VAL A 356 51.21 -7.18 -7.84
N ILE A 357 51.69 -8.35 -8.21
CA ILE A 357 52.58 -9.19 -7.40
C ILE A 357 53.81 -9.55 -8.25
N GLU A 358 54.98 -9.25 -7.74
CA GLU A 358 56.23 -9.66 -8.37
C GLU A 358 56.75 -10.95 -7.75
N VAL A 359 56.87 -11.99 -8.56
CA VAL A 359 57.46 -13.29 -8.20
C VAL A 359 58.92 -13.28 -8.67
N PRO A 360 59.90 -13.16 -7.75
CA PRO A 360 61.31 -13.05 -8.12
C PRO A 360 61.82 -14.32 -8.82
N ARG A 361 62.88 -14.20 -9.60
CA ARG A 361 63.59 -15.38 -10.13
C ARG A 361 64.22 -16.16 -8.97
N ASP A 362 64.06 -17.47 -8.99
CA ASP A 362 64.71 -18.32 -8.03
C ASP A 362 66.18 -18.57 -8.48
N TRP A 363 67.10 -17.83 -7.92
CA TRP A 363 68.51 -17.95 -8.23
C TRP A 363 69.20 -19.23 -7.73
N ARG A 364 68.46 -20.02 -6.91
CA ARG A 364 68.99 -21.29 -6.35
C ARG A 364 69.00 -22.45 -7.33
N TYR A 365 68.49 -22.28 -8.54
CA TYR A 365 68.48 -23.25 -9.62
C TYR A 365 69.36 -22.81 -10.79
N LEU A 366 70.23 -21.80 -10.66
CA LEU A 366 71.31 -21.45 -11.53
C LEU A 366 72.64 -21.88 -10.92
#